data_6050c0890619d16491e011c1e0980f0f
#
_entry.id   6050c0890619d16491e011c1e0980f0f
#
_cell.length_a   1.000
_cell.length_b   1.000
_cell.length_c   1.000
_cell.angle_alpha   90.00
_cell.angle_beta   90.00
_cell.angle_gamma   90.00
#
_symmetry.space_group_name_H-M   'P 1'
#
loop_
_entity.id
_entity.type
_entity.pdbx_description
1 polymer ?
#
loop_
_entity_poly.entity_id
_entity_poly.type
_entity_poly.pdbx_seq_one_letter_code
_entity_poly.pdbx_strand_id
1 'polypeptide(L)'
;MTYCALPLPGASLAAPEPLPAWVTPSARSARSATGADRLDRARARLAARLTAAAGPDGLLRAPCDSRMLESALALRLLTVTDVDPDARERLTRRLKTGLDEGAPDPVQEAAARAALGEYADGRGALTRLLGGFDHFTAGRKHLMFRTVLAELGADAFPEPSDPGRAFEAHGQQRWLITEMAALKVLHAFGTHSPRRVTEDDWRILEPCALPGPPPYGNHLARLLALLALRLRPRYAAAVRARARELRDVLCEDGGVPFLTGMDVFATATGGLALAGAGAPAHALRALAEALTGQQNPDGGWGFDRGVGQSDVDDTAYCVEFLRAVAPERHGVGVAAGERYLLARQGVDGGFPTFERGTASEVAITAAAVNALAPEPAHRAAVAAGVRFVTARQEAAGPYERSWSLNESNALFRTVLAHDSFLSVAPGHPAAAGAARARARAVARLLATQNPDGGWGHVPADPSDPISTAYALIAVARTPGARAATARAVRHLLERQRPDGGFTSRPDQAGPRPLAYHVPLLTDVCVLLGLNHARGGPAAP
;
A
#
# COMPACT_ATOMS: atom_id res chain seq x y z
N MET A 1 37.82 49.26 9.42
CA MET A 1 38.24 48.28 8.40
C MET A 1 37.00 47.80 7.67
N THR A 2 36.83 48.30 6.47
CA THR A 2 35.64 48.11 5.62
C THR A 2 35.78 46.82 4.85
N TYR A 3 34.88 45.85 5.07
CA TYR A 3 34.82 44.64 4.25
C TYR A 3 33.95 44.91 3.03
N CYS A 4 34.58 44.84 1.87
CA CYS A 4 33.95 44.91 0.55
C CYS A 4 33.27 43.57 0.25
N ALA A 5 31.97 43.57 0.06
CA ALA A 5 31.24 42.39 -0.39
C ALA A 5 31.38 42.26 -1.92
N LEU A 6 31.96 41.16 -2.37
CA LEU A 6 31.96 40.76 -3.78
C LEU A 6 30.56 40.19 -4.15
N PRO A 7 30.01 40.50 -5.33
CA PRO A 7 28.74 39.90 -5.78
C PRO A 7 28.96 38.43 -6.17
N LEU A 8 28.09 37.56 -5.66
CA LEU A 8 28.00 36.18 -6.10
C LEU A 8 27.52 36.13 -7.56
N PRO A 9 28.08 35.26 -8.40
CA PRO A 9 27.62 35.10 -9.78
C PRO A 9 26.18 34.56 -9.77
N GLY A 10 25.33 35.19 -10.61
CA GLY A 10 23.93 34.80 -10.76
C GLY A 10 23.80 33.35 -11.16
N ALA A 11 23.21 32.54 -10.29
CA ALA A 11 22.78 31.20 -10.62
C ALA A 11 21.67 31.28 -11.68
N SER A 12 21.98 30.86 -12.88
CA SER A 12 20.97 30.58 -13.91
C SER A 12 20.03 29.52 -13.33
N LEU A 13 18.77 29.88 -13.14
CA LEU A 13 17.72 28.93 -12.77
C LEU A 13 17.62 27.90 -13.91
N ALA A 14 18.19 26.72 -13.72
CA ALA A 14 17.97 25.62 -14.62
C ALA A 14 16.46 25.33 -14.70
N ALA A 15 15.95 25.06 -15.90
CA ALA A 15 14.55 24.67 -16.08
C ALA A 15 14.29 23.40 -15.25
N PRO A 16 13.12 23.29 -14.60
CA PRO A 16 12.78 22.08 -13.84
C PRO A 16 12.87 20.85 -14.75
N GLU A 17 13.47 19.76 -14.25
CA GLU A 17 13.53 18.51 -14.98
C GLU A 17 12.10 18.04 -15.36
N PRO A 18 11.94 17.37 -16.51
CA PRO A 18 10.63 16.88 -16.91
C PRO A 18 10.11 15.86 -15.90
N LEU A 19 8.83 15.96 -15.58
CA LEU A 19 8.12 14.97 -14.76
C LEU A 19 8.43 13.56 -15.29
N PRO A 20 8.51 12.54 -14.42
CA PRO A 20 8.70 11.15 -14.86
C PRO A 20 7.81 10.82 -16.04
N ALA A 21 8.30 10.05 -17.01
CA ALA A 21 7.60 9.79 -18.28
C ALA A 21 6.16 9.25 -18.12
N TRP A 22 5.86 8.69 -16.95
CA TRP A 22 4.51 8.21 -16.62
C TRP A 22 3.62 9.29 -15.96
N VAL A 23 4.17 10.43 -15.55
CA VAL A 23 3.41 11.58 -15.02
C VAL A 23 3.10 12.60 -16.12
N THR A 24 3.97 12.71 -17.14
CA THR A 24 3.80 13.71 -18.21
C THR A 24 2.73 13.29 -19.21
N PRO A 25 1.76 14.17 -19.51
CA PRO A 25 0.80 13.95 -20.60
C PRO A 25 1.55 13.93 -21.94
N SER A 26 1.36 12.91 -22.77
CA SER A 26 1.75 12.97 -24.18
C SER A 26 0.91 14.00 -24.93
N ALA A 27 1.48 14.64 -25.97
CA ALA A 27 0.91 15.78 -26.68
C ALA A 27 -0.55 15.60 -27.13
N ARG A 28 -1.31 16.70 -27.11
CA ARG A 28 -2.75 16.83 -27.34
C ARG A 28 -3.21 16.22 -28.67
N SER A 29 -4.20 15.31 -28.62
CA SER A 29 -5.07 14.99 -29.75
C SER A 29 -6.36 15.83 -29.66
N ALA A 30 -6.84 16.38 -30.79
CA ALA A 30 -8.09 17.12 -30.83
C ALA A 30 -9.27 16.21 -30.45
N ARG A 31 -9.94 16.52 -29.34
CA ARG A 31 -11.16 15.86 -28.83
C ARG A 31 -12.35 16.79 -29.04
N SER A 32 -13.58 16.24 -29.13
CA SER A 32 -14.78 17.06 -29.10
C SER A 32 -14.79 17.91 -27.82
N ALA A 33 -14.98 19.22 -27.94
CA ALA A 33 -14.89 20.20 -26.85
C ALA A 33 -15.67 19.77 -25.58
N THR A 34 -16.83 19.16 -25.72
CA THR A 34 -17.70 18.73 -24.62
C THR A 34 -17.13 17.57 -23.76
N GLY A 35 -16.42 16.64 -24.36
CA GLY A 35 -15.81 15.49 -23.64
C GLY A 35 -14.54 15.88 -22.89
N ALA A 36 -13.70 16.73 -23.48
CA ALA A 36 -12.50 17.27 -22.87
C ALA A 36 -12.84 18.13 -21.64
N ASP A 37 -13.87 18.98 -21.74
CA ASP A 37 -14.32 19.84 -20.63
C ASP A 37 -14.82 19.04 -19.42
N ARG A 38 -15.51 17.92 -19.66
CA ARG A 38 -15.96 17.04 -18.55
C ARG A 38 -14.78 16.38 -17.85
N LEU A 39 -13.81 15.87 -18.61
CA LEU A 39 -12.60 15.27 -18.07
C LEU A 39 -11.79 16.29 -17.25
N ASP A 40 -11.58 17.50 -17.78
CA ASP A 40 -10.83 18.55 -17.09
C ASP A 40 -11.54 19.02 -15.81
N ARG A 41 -12.87 19.15 -15.82
CA ARG A 41 -13.64 19.44 -14.59
C ARG A 41 -13.53 18.33 -13.55
N ALA A 42 -13.56 17.06 -13.94
CA ALA A 42 -13.43 15.94 -13.04
C ALA A 42 -12.04 15.90 -12.37
N ARG A 43 -10.98 16.13 -13.17
CA ARG A 43 -9.60 16.24 -12.69
C ARG A 43 -9.42 17.42 -11.74
N ALA A 44 -9.99 18.58 -12.04
CA ALA A 44 -9.92 19.76 -11.20
C ALA A 44 -10.60 19.55 -9.83
N ARG A 45 -11.77 18.87 -9.79
CA ARG A 45 -12.45 18.51 -8.55
C ARG A 45 -11.61 17.56 -7.70
N LEU A 46 -11.02 16.52 -8.31
CA LEU A 46 -10.12 15.61 -7.60
C LEU A 46 -8.86 16.33 -7.08
N ALA A 47 -8.23 17.16 -7.89
CA ALA A 47 -7.06 17.93 -7.47
C ALA A 47 -7.38 18.86 -6.29
N ALA A 48 -8.53 19.54 -6.32
CA ALA A 48 -8.99 20.38 -5.20
C ALA A 48 -9.21 19.55 -3.93
N ARG A 49 -9.83 18.37 -4.06
CA ARG A 49 -10.08 17.45 -2.94
C ARG A 49 -8.76 16.92 -2.34
N LEU A 50 -7.82 16.49 -3.16
CA LEU A 50 -6.51 16.04 -2.69
C LEU A 50 -5.73 17.19 -2.01
N THR A 51 -5.79 18.41 -2.58
CA THR A 51 -5.16 19.57 -1.96
C THR A 51 -5.79 19.90 -0.59
N ALA A 52 -7.11 19.76 -0.44
CA ALA A 52 -7.80 19.96 0.82
C ALA A 52 -7.51 18.87 1.86
N ALA A 53 -6.99 17.71 1.46
CA ALA A 53 -6.57 16.66 2.36
C ALA A 53 -5.19 16.93 3.00
N ALA A 54 -4.48 17.99 2.63
CA ALA A 54 -3.21 18.36 3.24
C ALA A 54 -3.40 18.77 4.71
N GLY A 55 -2.67 18.11 5.59
CA GLY A 55 -2.63 18.43 7.02
C GLY A 55 -1.72 19.63 7.33
N PRO A 56 -1.70 20.08 8.59
CA PRO A 56 -0.88 21.22 9.02
C PRO A 56 0.62 20.98 8.90
N ASP A 57 1.06 19.73 8.83
CA ASP A 57 2.46 19.31 8.60
C ASP A 57 2.80 19.20 7.11
N GLY A 58 1.86 19.47 6.21
CA GLY A 58 2.03 19.45 4.76
C GLY A 58 1.85 18.08 4.11
N LEU A 59 1.65 16.99 4.87
CA LEU A 59 1.35 15.68 4.29
C LEU A 59 -0.14 15.54 3.96
N LEU A 60 -0.48 14.79 2.93
CA LEU A 60 -1.85 14.38 2.65
C LEU A 60 -2.33 13.40 3.73
N ARG A 61 -3.49 13.67 4.31
CA ARG A 61 -4.11 12.79 5.30
C ARG A 61 -4.80 11.62 4.62
N ALA A 62 -4.32 10.43 4.89
CA ALA A 62 -4.80 9.18 4.33
C ALA A 62 -5.08 8.15 5.43
N PRO A 63 -6.08 8.40 6.31
CA PRO A 63 -6.43 7.47 7.36
C PRO A 63 -6.91 6.14 6.78
N CYS A 64 -6.60 5.06 7.49
CA CYS A 64 -7.13 3.73 7.20
C CYS A 64 -8.50 3.59 7.86
N ASP A 65 -9.48 3.05 7.12
CA ASP A 65 -10.79 2.71 7.68
C ASP A 65 -10.70 1.59 8.72
N SER A 66 -11.68 1.53 9.61
CA SER A 66 -11.78 0.46 10.60
C SER A 66 -11.95 -0.91 9.95
N ARG A 67 -11.44 -1.94 10.63
CA ARG A 67 -11.59 -3.33 10.18
C ARG A 67 -12.14 -4.22 11.31
N MET A 68 -12.99 -5.19 10.93
CA MET A 68 -13.68 -6.04 11.92
C MET A 68 -12.70 -6.90 12.74
N LEU A 69 -11.60 -7.38 12.13
CA LEU A 69 -10.60 -8.21 12.81
C LEU A 69 -9.92 -7.45 13.96
N GLU A 70 -9.40 -6.24 13.69
CA GLU A 70 -8.76 -5.40 14.71
C GLU A 70 -9.75 -4.93 15.76
N SER A 71 -10.98 -4.61 15.35
CA SER A 71 -12.06 -4.24 16.27
C SER A 71 -12.43 -5.40 17.20
N ALA A 72 -12.46 -6.63 16.71
CA ALA A 72 -12.70 -7.83 17.52
C ALA A 72 -11.56 -8.09 18.53
N LEU A 73 -10.31 -7.97 18.09
CA LEU A 73 -9.14 -8.11 18.98
C LEU A 73 -9.08 -6.99 20.02
N ALA A 74 -9.44 -5.76 19.66
CA ALA A 74 -9.54 -4.63 20.59
C ALA A 74 -10.63 -4.87 21.64
N LEU A 75 -11.82 -5.30 21.23
CA LEU A 75 -12.90 -5.67 22.15
C LEU A 75 -12.46 -6.79 23.10
N ARG A 76 -11.80 -7.82 22.58
CA ARG A 76 -11.20 -8.89 23.39
C ARG A 76 -10.22 -8.35 24.42
N LEU A 77 -9.28 -7.48 24.01
CA LEU A 77 -8.28 -6.89 24.90
C LEU A 77 -8.93 -6.06 26.01
N LEU A 78 -9.87 -5.18 25.69
CA LEU A 78 -10.59 -4.37 26.67
C LEU A 78 -11.40 -5.24 27.65
N THR A 79 -12.01 -6.32 27.16
CA THR A 79 -12.78 -7.26 27.98
C THR A 79 -11.88 -8.01 28.96
N VAL A 80 -10.77 -8.60 28.50
CA VAL A 80 -9.89 -9.39 29.38
C VAL A 80 -9.04 -8.54 30.35
N THR A 81 -8.90 -7.24 30.07
CA THR A 81 -8.22 -6.29 30.97
C THR A 81 -9.18 -5.51 31.87
N ASP A 82 -10.47 -5.66 31.65
CA ASP A 82 -11.56 -4.98 32.33
C ASP A 82 -11.37 -3.45 32.42
N VAL A 83 -11.20 -2.83 31.26
CA VAL A 83 -11.01 -1.39 31.15
C VAL A 83 -11.98 -0.81 30.11
N ASP A 84 -12.27 0.50 30.22
CA ASP A 84 -12.95 1.34 29.24
C ASP A 84 -14.29 0.76 28.72
N PRO A 85 -15.36 0.78 29.55
CA PRO A 85 -16.67 0.27 29.15
C PRO A 85 -17.25 1.00 27.94
N ASP A 86 -16.97 2.32 27.79
CA ASP A 86 -17.50 3.13 26.69
C ASP A 86 -16.87 2.71 25.34
N ALA A 87 -15.53 2.48 25.33
CA ALA A 87 -14.86 1.95 24.15
C ALA A 87 -15.34 0.53 23.80
N ARG A 88 -15.60 -0.32 24.82
CA ARG A 88 -16.20 -1.65 24.60
C ARG A 88 -17.58 -1.56 23.94
N GLU A 89 -18.42 -0.61 24.38
CA GLU A 89 -19.74 -0.41 23.79
C GLU A 89 -19.65 0.06 22.33
N ARG A 90 -18.75 1.00 22.01
CA ARG A 90 -18.53 1.48 20.65
C ARG A 90 -18.06 0.34 19.72
N LEU A 91 -17.10 -0.45 20.15
CA LEU A 91 -16.61 -1.61 19.42
C LEU A 91 -17.69 -2.68 19.21
N THR A 92 -18.48 -2.96 20.26
CA THR A 92 -19.62 -3.89 20.18
C THR A 92 -20.63 -3.44 19.14
N ARG A 93 -20.98 -2.15 19.11
CA ARG A 93 -21.90 -1.57 18.13
C ARG A 93 -21.33 -1.66 16.72
N ARG A 94 -20.06 -1.31 16.53
CA ARG A 94 -19.38 -1.40 15.22
C ARG A 94 -19.38 -2.81 14.67
N LEU A 95 -19.07 -3.82 15.50
CA LEU A 95 -19.06 -5.22 15.08
C LEU A 95 -20.46 -5.72 14.70
N LYS A 96 -21.49 -5.36 15.47
CA LYS A 96 -22.90 -5.70 15.14
C LYS A 96 -23.30 -5.07 13.82
N THR A 97 -23.08 -3.76 13.64
CA THR A 97 -23.36 -3.07 12.38
C THR A 97 -22.65 -3.73 11.21
N GLY A 98 -21.36 -4.07 11.34
CA GLY A 98 -20.62 -4.76 10.27
C GLY A 98 -21.11 -6.16 9.94
N LEU A 99 -21.67 -6.90 10.92
CA LEU A 99 -22.34 -8.16 10.68
C LEU A 99 -23.67 -7.99 9.94
N ASP A 100 -24.45 -6.96 10.30
CA ASP A 100 -25.75 -6.65 9.68
C ASP A 100 -25.57 -6.17 8.22
N GLU A 101 -24.53 -5.40 7.94
CA GLU A 101 -24.15 -4.93 6.59
C GLU A 101 -23.55 -6.04 5.72
N GLY A 102 -23.14 -7.17 6.28
CA GLY A 102 -22.41 -8.25 5.66
C GLY A 102 -20.90 -8.09 5.80
N ALA A 103 -20.27 -9.00 6.54
CA ALA A 103 -18.83 -8.98 6.74
C ALA A 103 -18.07 -9.14 5.40
N PRO A 104 -16.92 -8.48 5.24
CA PRO A 104 -16.17 -8.46 3.97
C PRO A 104 -15.58 -9.83 3.59
N ASP A 105 -15.37 -10.70 4.57
CA ASP A 105 -14.88 -12.07 4.38
C ASP A 105 -15.23 -12.96 5.59
N PRO A 106 -15.21 -14.30 5.41
CA PRO A 106 -15.63 -15.25 6.46
C PRO A 106 -14.79 -15.21 7.75
N VAL A 107 -13.51 -14.86 7.67
CA VAL A 107 -12.62 -14.82 8.85
C VAL A 107 -12.95 -13.60 9.72
N GLN A 108 -13.22 -12.45 9.12
CA GLN A 108 -13.65 -11.27 9.85
C GLN A 108 -15.06 -11.46 10.45
N GLU A 109 -15.97 -12.16 9.77
CA GLU A 109 -17.26 -12.54 10.34
C GLU A 109 -17.10 -13.41 11.58
N ALA A 110 -16.29 -14.48 11.48
CA ALA A 110 -16.05 -15.37 12.61
C ALA A 110 -15.38 -14.66 13.80
N ALA A 111 -14.41 -13.78 13.52
CA ALA A 111 -13.76 -12.98 14.56
C ALA A 111 -14.75 -12.04 15.29
N ALA A 112 -15.63 -11.37 14.54
CA ALA A 112 -16.64 -10.48 15.11
C ALA A 112 -17.64 -11.24 15.98
N ARG A 113 -18.23 -12.35 15.47
CA ARG A 113 -19.17 -13.17 16.24
C ARG A 113 -18.55 -13.69 17.53
N ALA A 114 -17.32 -14.25 17.45
CA ALA A 114 -16.63 -14.75 18.64
C ALA A 114 -16.36 -13.65 19.68
N ALA A 115 -15.93 -12.47 19.25
CA ALA A 115 -15.70 -11.33 20.15
C ALA A 115 -16.99 -10.84 20.82
N LEU A 116 -18.16 -11.01 20.17
CA LEU A 116 -19.49 -10.71 20.73
C LEU A 116 -20.04 -11.85 21.61
N GLY A 117 -19.32 -12.96 21.76
CA GLY A 117 -19.79 -14.14 22.53
C GLY A 117 -20.77 -15.02 21.77
N GLU A 118 -20.90 -14.86 20.45
CA GLU A 118 -21.73 -15.66 19.58
C GLU A 118 -20.96 -16.88 19.05
N TYR A 119 -21.71 -17.92 18.63
CA TYR A 119 -21.09 -19.08 17.96
C TYR A 119 -20.40 -18.65 16.65
N ALA A 120 -19.19 -19.15 16.43
CA ALA A 120 -18.42 -18.90 15.23
C ALA A 120 -17.65 -20.18 14.81
N ASP A 121 -17.75 -20.53 13.51
CA ASP A 121 -16.96 -21.61 12.90
C ASP A 121 -15.70 -21.00 12.27
N GLY A 122 -14.68 -20.82 13.08
CA GLY A 122 -13.38 -20.23 12.63
C GLY A 122 -12.66 -21.11 11.63
N ARG A 123 -12.72 -22.45 11.78
CA ARG A 123 -12.06 -23.40 10.87
C ARG A 123 -12.71 -23.38 9.49
N GLY A 124 -14.03 -23.46 9.42
CA GLY A 124 -14.76 -23.36 8.17
C GLY A 124 -14.60 -22.00 7.51
N ALA A 125 -14.59 -20.92 8.28
CA ALA A 125 -14.32 -19.57 7.78
C ALA A 125 -12.93 -19.47 7.12
N LEU A 126 -11.91 -20.01 7.76
CA LEU A 126 -10.55 -20.02 7.23
C LEU A 126 -10.41 -20.88 5.98
N THR A 127 -11.07 -22.04 5.94
CA THR A 127 -11.09 -22.91 4.77
C THR A 127 -11.71 -22.20 3.56
N ARG A 128 -12.80 -21.45 3.77
CA ARG A 128 -13.43 -20.65 2.71
C ARG A 128 -12.54 -19.50 2.23
N LEU A 129 -11.85 -18.81 3.15
CA LEU A 129 -10.97 -17.70 2.79
C LEU A 129 -9.70 -18.14 2.06
N LEU A 130 -9.05 -19.21 2.53
CA LEU A 130 -7.74 -19.65 2.03
C LEU A 130 -7.82 -20.81 1.04
N GLY A 131 -8.99 -21.35 0.75
CA GLY A 131 -9.17 -22.53 -0.12
C GLY A 131 -8.64 -22.37 -1.55
N GLY A 132 -8.49 -21.15 -2.03
CA GLY A 132 -7.87 -20.82 -3.33
C GLY A 132 -6.61 -19.96 -3.21
N PHE A 133 -6.04 -19.84 -2.01
CA PHE A 133 -4.87 -18.99 -1.75
C PHE A 133 -3.58 -19.75 -2.00
N ASP A 134 -3.16 -19.78 -3.28
CA ASP A 134 -1.90 -20.40 -3.70
C ASP A 134 -0.77 -19.36 -3.61
N HIS A 135 -0.15 -19.27 -2.43
CA HIS A 135 0.97 -18.36 -2.19
C HIS A 135 1.97 -19.03 -1.22
N PHE A 136 3.26 -18.80 -1.39
CA PHE A 136 4.32 -19.40 -0.55
C PHE A 136 4.15 -19.11 0.96
N THR A 137 3.38 -18.08 1.33
CA THR A 137 3.05 -17.76 2.73
C THR A 137 1.81 -18.48 3.27
N ALA A 138 1.15 -19.36 2.50
CA ALA A 138 -0.13 -19.96 2.87
C ALA A 138 -0.07 -20.66 4.22
N GLY A 139 0.94 -21.51 4.47
CA GLY A 139 1.11 -22.21 5.75
C GLY A 139 1.22 -21.25 6.95
N ARG A 140 2.00 -20.16 6.81
CA ARG A 140 2.10 -19.13 7.85
C ARG A 140 0.76 -18.41 8.06
N LYS A 141 -0.02 -18.14 7.01
CA LYS A 141 -1.34 -17.52 7.12
C LYS A 141 -2.35 -18.43 7.81
N HIS A 142 -2.35 -19.72 7.51
CA HIS A 142 -3.15 -20.70 8.25
C HIS A 142 -2.84 -20.69 9.75
N LEU A 143 -1.57 -20.76 10.12
CA LEU A 143 -1.14 -20.73 11.51
C LEU A 143 -1.56 -19.43 12.21
N MET A 144 -1.30 -18.29 11.56
CA MET A 144 -1.65 -16.97 12.06
C MET A 144 -3.15 -16.84 12.34
N PHE A 145 -3.99 -17.03 11.33
CA PHE A 145 -5.44 -16.85 11.49
C PHE A 145 -6.07 -17.86 12.43
N ARG A 146 -5.62 -19.12 12.44
CA ARG A 146 -6.10 -20.10 13.42
C ARG A 146 -5.76 -19.71 14.86
N THR A 147 -4.55 -19.21 15.11
CA THR A 147 -4.15 -18.75 16.44
C THR A 147 -4.96 -17.51 16.87
N VAL A 148 -5.22 -16.57 15.95
CA VAL A 148 -6.05 -15.39 16.22
C VAL A 148 -7.49 -15.79 16.52
N LEU A 149 -8.09 -16.67 15.71
CA LEU A 149 -9.46 -17.16 15.92
C LEU A 149 -9.58 -17.97 17.21
N ALA A 150 -8.55 -18.73 17.59
CA ALA A 150 -8.49 -19.45 18.85
C ALA A 150 -8.44 -18.51 20.08
N GLU A 151 -7.64 -17.42 20.02
CA GLU A 151 -7.63 -16.39 21.08
C GLU A 151 -8.99 -15.71 21.24
N LEU A 152 -9.73 -15.54 20.15
CA LEU A 152 -11.10 -15.00 20.16
C LEU A 152 -12.15 -16.03 20.59
N GLY A 153 -11.85 -17.33 20.59
CA GLY A 153 -12.76 -18.41 20.94
C GLY A 153 -13.54 -19.02 19.75
N ALA A 154 -13.15 -18.71 18.51
CA ALA A 154 -13.80 -19.23 17.29
C ALA A 154 -13.17 -20.55 16.76
N ASP A 155 -12.02 -20.97 17.25
CA ASP A 155 -11.34 -22.24 16.89
C ASP A 155 -10.55 -22.77 18.11
N ALA A 156 -10.07 -23.99 18.02
CA ALA A 156 -9.03 -24.51 18.90
C ALA A 156 -7.64 -24.07 18.40
N PHE A 157 -6.70 -23.89 19.33
CA PHE A 157 -5.32 -23.59 18.97
C PHE A 157 -4.77 -24.70 18.04
N PRO A 158 -4.10 -24.32 16.93
CA PRO A 158 -3.56 -25.29 15.98
C PRO A 158 -2.42 -26.10 16.60
N GLU A 159 -2.22 -27.33 16.13
CA GLU A 159 -1.02 -28.12 16.40
C GLU A 159 -0.11 -28.06 15.17
N PRO A 160 0.91 -27.19 15.14
CA PRO A 160 1.85 -27.15 14.03
C PRO A 160 2.73 -28.38 14.00
N SER A 161 3.08 -28.86 12.81
CA SER A 161 3.95 -30.02 12.61
C SER A 161 5.36 -29.84 13.20
N ASP A 162 5.86 -28.61 13.22
CA ASP A 162 7.10 -28.20 13.92
C ASP A 162 6.83 -26.98 14.79
N PRO A 163 6.42 -27.17 16.05
CA PRO A 163 6.16 -26.06 16.96
C PRO A 163 7.38 -25.17 17.26
N GLY A 164 8.60 -25.66 17.07
CA GLY A 164 9.83 -24.91 17.28
C GLY A 164 10.03 -23.84 16.21
N ARG A 165 9.74 -24.18 14.95
CA ARG A 165 9.96 -23.30 13.79
C ARG A 165 8.72 -22.59 13.27
N ALA A 166 7.54 -23.05 13.64
CA ALA A 166 6.28 -22.56 13.08
C ALA A 166 6.10 -21.04 13.18
N PHE A 167 6.65 -20.43 14.23
CA PHE A 167 6.55 -18.98 14.49
C PHE A 167 7.84 -18.21 14.17
N GLU A 168 8.84 -18.84 13.57
CA GLU A 168 10.06 -18.14 13.17
C GLU A 168 9.80 -17.12 12.08
N ALA A 169 10.33 -15.91 12.27
CA ALA A 169 10.19 -14.79 11.34
C ALA A 169 11.53 -14.04 11.14
N HIS A 170 12.65 -14.73 11.28
CA HIS A 170 13.97 -14.14 11.10
C HIS A 170 14.12 -13.58 9.66
N GLY A 171 14.73 -12.39 9.56
CA GLY A 171 14.93 -11.74 8.26
C GLY A 171 13.65 -11.21 7.61
N GLN A 172 12.53 -11.20 8.33
CA GLN A 172 11.28 -10.61 7.87
C GLN A 172 11.16 -9.16 8.38
N GLN A 173 10.15 -8.44 7.89
CA GLN A 173 9.81 -7.09 8.36
C GLN A 173 9.48 -7.10 9.87
N ARG A 174 9.83 -6.01 10.55
CA ARG A 174 9.77 -5.92 12.01
C ARG A 174 8.37 -6.12 12.59
N TRP A 175 7.33 -5.58 11.95
CA TRP A 175 5.96 -5.78 12.41
C TRP A 175 5.51 -7.26 12.32
N LEU A 176 5.98 -8.01 11.29
CA LEU A 176 5.70 -9.45 11.18
C LEU A 176 6.46 -10.24 12.27
N ILE A 177 7.70 -9.86 12.60
CA ILE A 177 8.43 -10.47 13.71
C ILE A 177 7.64 -10.29 15.01
N THR A 178 7.09 -9.09 15.26
CA THR A 178 6.25 -8.81 16.43
C THR A 178 4.95 -9.65 16.41
N GLU A 179 4.26 -9.74 15.28
CA GLU A 179 3.06 -10.58 15.14
C GLU A 179 3.37 -12.05 15.44
N MET A 180 4.42 -12.60 14.85
CA MET A 180 4.78 -14.02 15.03
C MET A 180 5.23 -14.32 16.46
N ALA A 181 5.96 -13.43 17.12
CA ALA A 181 6.30 -13.56 18.54
C ALA A 181 5.04 -13.54 19.44
N ALA A 182 4.10 -12.62 19.17
CA ALA A 182 2.84 -12.56 19.90
C ALA A 182 2.02 -13.84 19.71
N LEU A 183 1.89 -14.32 18.48
CA LEU A 183 1.17 -15.56 18.15
C LEU A 183 1.82 -16.78 18.82
N LYS A 184 3.16 -16.84 18.87
CA LYS A 184 3.89 -17.89 19.60
C LYS A 184 3.53 -17.89 21.09
N VAL A 185 3.51 -16.72 21.72
CA VAL A 185 3.13 -16.59 23.14
C VAL A 185 1.68 -17.02 23.35
N LEU A 186 0.72 -16.48 22.57
CA LEU A 186 -0.69 -16.82 22.67
C LEU A 186 -0.91 -18.33 22.49
N HIS A 187 -0.29 -18.90 21.47
CA HIS A 187 -0.35 -20.33 21.19
C HIS A 187 0.22 -21.16 22.33
N ALA A 188 1.41 -20.83 22.86
CA ALA A 188 2.07 -21.57 23.91
C ALA A 188 1.24 -21.60 25.21
N PHE A 189 0.62 -20.48 25.56
CA PHE A 189 -0.26 -20.40 26.73
C PHE A 189 -1.60 -21.10 26.47
N GLY A 190 -2.19 -20.95 25.30
CA GLY A 190 -3.43 -21.61 24.92
C GLY A 190 -3.32 -23.14 24.83
N THR A 191 -2.11 -23.66 24.54
CA THR A 191 -1.82 -25.11 24.51
C THR A 191 -1.14 -25.63 25.79
N HIS A 192 -1.17 -24.86 26.89
CA HIS A 192 -0.54 -25.19 28.17
C HIS A 192 0.95 -25.54 28.10
N SER A 193 1.67 -24.90 27.16
CA SER A 193 3.09 -25.14 26.89
C SER A 193 3.97 -23.87 27.07
N PRO A 194 3.84 -23.09 28.18
CA PRO A 194 4.50 -21.78 28.33
C PRO A 194 6.03 -21.84 28.29
N ARG A 195 6.62 -23.02 28.53
CA ARG A 195 8.08 -23.21 28.44
C ARG A 195 8.66 -23.02 27.03
N ARG A 196 7.81 -22.98 25.99
CA ARG A 196 8.21 -22.69 24.61
C ARG A 196 8.50 -21.22 24.39
N VAL A 197 8.05 -20.34 25.28
CA VAL A 197 8.27 -18.89 25.19
C VAL A 197 9.61 -18.55 25.82
N THR A 198 10.44 -17.81 25.09
CA THR A 198 11.77 -17.36 25.54
C THR A 198 11.73 -15.91 26.00
N GLU A 199 12.79 -15.45 26.67
CA GLU A 199 12.92 -14.02 27.04
C GLU A 199 13.04 -13.13 25.80
N ASP A 200 13.57 -13.64 24.68
CA ASP A 200 13.64 -12.91 23.43
C ASP A 200 12.26 -12.65 22.84
N ASP A 201 11.33 -13.61 22.90
CA ASP A 201 9.95 -13.39 22.49
C ASP A 201 9.31 -12.22 23.26
N TRP A 202 9.53 -12.14 24.57
CA TRP A 202 9.02 -11.04 25.39
C TRP A 202 9.68 -9.69 25.03
N ARG A 203 11.00 -9.66 24.80
CA ARG A 203 11.72 -8.44 24.39
C ARG A 203 11.23 -7.89 23.05
N ILE A 204 10.89 -8.76 22.10
CA ILE A 204 10.30 -8.35 20.81
C ILE A 204 8.96 -7.63 21.02
N LEU A 205 8.17 -8.03 22.02
CA LEU A 205 6.84 -7.47 22.27
C LEU A 205 6.87 -6.18 23.12
N GLU A 206 7.91 -5.97 23.93
CA GLU A 206 8.02 -4.83 24.86
C GLU A 206 7.76 -3.46 24.24
N PRO A 207 8.24 -3.13 23.02
CA PRO A 207 7.94 -1.84 22.40
C PRO A 207 6.44 -1.55 22.26
N CYS A 208 5.59 -2.58 22.12
CA CYS A 208 4.14 -2.42 22.04
C CYS A 208 3.49 -1.98 23.35
N ALA A 209 4.17 -2.17 24.48
CA ALA A 209 3.72 -1.73 25.81
C ALA A 209 4.11 -0.27 26.13
N LEU A 210 4.94 0.36 25.31
CA LEU A 210 5.33 1.77 25.47
C LEU A 210 4.20 2.72 25.07
N PRO A 211 4.13 3.93 25.69
CA PRO A 211 3.21 4.98 25.28
C PRO A 211 3.45 5.43 23.84
N GLY A 212 2.40 5.92 23.18
CA GLY A 212 2.49 6.47 21.83
C GLY A 212 1.85 5.59 20.75
N PRO A 213 2.06 5.93 19.46
CA PRO A 213 1.47 5.19 18.35
C PRO A 213 1.97 3.73 18.31
N PRO A 214 1.24 2.83 17.62
CA PRO A 214 1.70 1.45 17.46
C PRO A 214 3.05 1.41 16.74
N PRO A 215 4.00 0.58 17.21
CA PRO A 215 5.24 0.38 16.49
C PRO A 215 4.96 0.02 15.02
N TYR A 216 5.72 0.63 14.12
CA TYR A 216 5.59 0.40 12.66
C TYR A 216 4.20 0.74 12.08
N GLY A 217 3.39 1.58 12.76
CA GLY A 217 2.06 1.97 12.29
C GLY A 217 1.03 0.84 12.19
N ASN A 218 1.26 -0.31 12.84
CA ASN A 218 0.45 -1.52 12.67
C ASN A 218 -0.33 -1.85 13.94
N HIS A 219 -1.66 -1.63 13.91
CA HIS A 219 -2.54 -1.92 15.06
C HIS A 219 -2.73 -3.40 15.31
N LEU A 220 -2.75 -4.26 14.25
CA LEU A 220 -2.85 -5.71 14.42
C LEU A 220 -1.67 -6.25 15.23
N ALA A 221 -0.44 -5.88 14.87
CA ALA A 221 0.76 -6.30 15.59
C ALA A 221 0.72 -5.85 17.06
N ARG A 222 0.30 -4.59 17.32
CA ARG A 222 0.17 -4.06 18.69
C ARG A 222 -0.90 -4.78 19.51
N LEU A 223 -2.09 -5.02 18.95
CA LEU A 223 -3.18 -5.72 19.63
C LEU A 223 -2.78 -7.15 20.01
N LEU A 224 -2.18 -7.90 19.08
CA LEU A 224 -1.67 -9.24 19.34
C LEU A 224 -0.58 -9.22 20.42
N ALA A 225 0.34 -8.26 20.35
CA ALA A 225 1.40 -8.12 21.36
C ALA A 225 0.84 -7.80 22.75
N LEU A 226 -0.16 -6.91 22.86
CA LEU A 226 -0.78 -6.60 24.15
C LEU A 226 -1.58 -7.78 24.71
N LEU A 227 -2.29 -8.53 23.84
CA LEU A 227 -2.94 -9.79 24.23
C LEU A 227 -1.95 -10.85 24.71
N ALA A 228 -0.75 -10.91 24.12
CA ALA A 228 0.32 -11.79 24.59
C ALA A 228 0.95 -11.29 25.91
N LEU A 229 1.32 -10.01 25.99
CA LEU A 229 1.97 -9.42 27.16
C LEU A 229 1.12 -9.49 28.44
N ARG A 230 -0.23 -9.47 28.33
CA ARG A 230 -1.13 -9.64 29.49
C ARG A 230 -0.91 -10.95 30.25
N LEU A 231 -0.36 -11.97 29.60
CA LEU A 231 -0.12 -13.29 30.17
C LEU A 231 1.08 -13.30 31.13
N ARG A 232 1.86 -12.22 31.20
CA ARG A 232 2.98 -12.07 32.11
C ARG A 232 2.75 -10.93 33.10
N PRO A 233 2.65 -11.21 34.42
CA PRO A 233 2.23 -10.23 35.43
C PRO A 233 3.01 -8.91 35.43
N ARG A 234 4.29 -8.92 35.10
CA ARG A 234 5.12 -7.70 35.07
C ARG A 234 4.63 -6.64 34.07
N TYR A 235 3.87 -7.03 33.04
CA TYR A 235 3.34 -6.10 32.02
C TYR A 235 1.90 -5.65 32.30
N ALA A 236 1.23 -6.20 33.32
CA ALA A 236 -0.19 -5.98 33.54
C ALA A 236 -0.57 -4.49 33.59
N ALA A 237 0.19 -3.65 34.30
CA ALA A 237 -0.06 -2.21 34.40
C ALA A 237 0.10 -1.51 33.05
N ALA A 238 1.16 -1.81 32.28
CA ALA A 238 1.42 -1.24 30.98
C ALA A 238 0.34 -1.65 29.97
N VAL A 239 -0.05 -2.93 29.93
CA VAL A 239 -1.12 -3.43 29.06
C VAL A 239 -2.45 -2.72 29.36
N ARG A 240 -2.83 -2.58 30.64
CA ARG A 240 -4.07 -1.84 30.99
C ARG A 240 -4.01 -0.37 30.59
N ALA A 241 -2.85 0.28 30.70
CA ALA A 241 -2.65 1.64 30.24
C ALA A 241 -2.83 1.75 28.71
N ARG A 242 -2.18 0.87 27.94
CA ARG A 242 -2.30 0.84 26.47
C ARG A 242 -3.69 0.46 25.99
N ALA A 243 -4.37 -0.44 26.72
CA ALA A 243 -5.75 -0.78 26.41
C ALA A 243 -6.69 0.44 26.54
N ARG A 244 -6.49 1.32 27.53
CA ARG A 244 -7.29 2.56 27.65
C ARG A 244 -7.03 3.55 26.52
N GLU A 245 -5.82 3.60 25.97
CA GLU A 245 -5.49 4.47 24.82
C GLU A 245 -6.17 4.03 23.51
N LEU A 246 -6.77 2.83 23.45
CA LEU A 246 -7.52 2.42 22.27
C LEU A 246 -8.68 3.35 21.95
N ARG A 247 -9.26 4.05 22.96
CA ARG A 247 -10.30 5.07 22.73
C ARG A 247 -9.87 6.17 21.75
N ASP A 248 -8.57 6.52 21.77
CA ASP A 248 -8.00 7.63 20.99
C ASP A 248 -7.72 7.23 19.52
N VAL A 249 -7.75 5.93 19.23
CA VAL A 249 -7.51 5.40 17.87
C VAL A 249 -8.78 4.83 17.22
N LEU A 250 -9.91 4.87 17.92
CA LEU A 250 -11.19 4.46 17.32
C LEU A 250 -11.59 5.42 16.19
N CYS A 251 -11.88 4.86 15.03
CA CYS A 251 -12.47 5.58 13.91
C CYS A 251 -13.85 6.15 14.29
N GLU A 252 -14.40 7.03 13.45
CA GLU A 252 -15.73 7.63 13.68
C GLU A 252 -16.83 6.57 13.85
N ASP A 253 -16.74 5.45 13.13
CA ASP A 253 -17.66 4.33 13.23
C ASP A 253 -17.48 3.47 14.50
N GLY A 254 -16.50 3.80 15.34
CA GLY A 254 -16.19 3.11 16.60
C GLY A 254 -15.29 1.88 16.46
N GLY A 255 -14.80 1.56 15.30
CA GLY A 255 -13.87 0.45 15.06
C GLY A 255 -12.40 0.84 15.10
N VAL A 256 -11.52 -0.15 15.02
CA VAL A 256 -10.06 0.00 14.98
C VAL A 256 -9.54 -0.29 13.56
N PRO A 257 -8.67 0.56 13.00
CA PRO A 257 -8.09 0.32 11.69
C PRO A 257 -6.94 -0.71 11.76
N PHE A 258 -6.55 -1.26 10.60
CA PHE A 258 -5.37 -2.13 10.48
C PHE A 258 -4.07 -1.35 10.65
N LEU A 259 -3.96 -0.22 9.94
CA LEU A 259 -2.80 0.69 9.98
C LEU A 259 -3.20 2.04 10.55
N THR A 260 -2.23 2.82 11.04
CA THR A 260 -2.45 4.20 11.48
C THR A 260 -2.92 5.10 10.34
N GLY A 261 -2.43 4.85 9.14
CA GLY A 261 -2.70 5.58 7.91
C GLY A 261 -1.69 5.25 6.83
N MET A 262 -1.73 6.00 5.73
CA MET A 262 -0.74 5.94 4.64
C MET A 262 -0.36 7.35 4.16
N ASP A 263 -0.15 8.28 5.09
CA ASP A 263 0.09 9.71 4.78
C ASP A 263 1.32 9.91 3.89
N VAL A 264 2.41 9.17 4.11
CA VAL A 264 3.65 9.28 3.31
C VAL A 264 3.42 8.74 1.89
N PHE A 265 2.87 7.53 1.76
CA PHE A 265 2.55 6.93 0.47
C PHE A 265 1.56 7.78 -0.33
N ALA A 266 0.49 8.25 0.33
CA ALA A 266 -0.51 9.10 -0.30
C ALA A 266 0.06 10.47 -0.70
N THR A 267 1.01 11.03 0.06
CA THR A 267 1.66 12.29 -0.30
C THR A 267 2.56 12.14 -1.52
N ALA A 268 3.34 11.06 -1.60
CA ALA A 268 4.20 10.79 -2.74
C ALA A 268 3.38 10.55 -4.02
N THR A 269 2.44 9.62 -3.98
CA THR A 269 1.58 9.26 -5.13
C THR A 269 0.59 10.37 -5.48
N GLY A 270 -0.03 11.01 -4.47
CA GLY A 270 -0.92 12.15 -4.63
C GLY A 270 -0.19 13.39 -5.15
N GLY A 271 1.05 13.62 -4.73
CA GLY A 271 1.92 14.66 -5.25
C GLY A 271 2.20 14.49 -6.76
N LEU A 272 2.49 13.26 -7.19
CA LEU A 272 2.63 12.93 -8.62
C LEU A 272 1.30 13.15 -9.38
N ALA A 273 0.16 12.75 -8.78
CA ALA A 273 -1.15 12.97 -9.38
C ALA A 273 -1.47 14.47 -9.50
N LEU A 274 -1.19 15.26 -8.47
CA LEU A 274 -1.38 16.71 -8.47
C LEU A 274 -0.45 17.42 -9.47
N ALA A 275 0.81 17.00 -9.58
CA ALA A 275 1.75 17.52 -10.59
C ALA A 275 1.23 17.25 -12.00
N GLY A 276 0.78 16.04 -12.30
CA GLY A 276 0.15 15.70 -13.59
C GLY A 276 -1.16 16.44 -13.86
N ALA A 277 -1.87 16.89 -12.82
CA ALA A 277 -3.05 17.74 -12.94
C ALA A 277 -2.72 19.23 -13.13
N GLY A 278 -1.46 19.63 -12.98
CA GLY A 278 -1.02 21.03 -13.11
C GLY A 278 -1.23 21.85 -11.83
N ALA A 279 -1.14 21.21 -10.68
CA ALA A 279 -1.21 21.90 -9.39
C ALA A 279 -0.13 22.99 -9.25
N PRO A 280 -0.38 24.05 -8.48
CA PRO A 280 0.59 25.14 -8.31
C PRO A 280 1.92 24.66 -7.72
N ALA A 281 3.04 25.15 -8.27
CA ALA A 281 4.37 24.73 -7.85
C ALA A 281 4.65 24.93 -6.34
N HIS A 282 4.08 25.97 -5.71
CA HIS A 282 4.24 26.19 -4.28
C HIS A 282 3.56 25.09 -3.44
N ALA A 283 2.39 24.59 -3.87
CA ALA A 283 1.71 23.48 -3.19
C ALA A 283 2.49 22.17 -3.33
N LEU A 284 3.01 21.87 -4.52
CA LEU A 284 3.85 20.71 -4.76
C LEU A 284 5.14 20.76 -3.94
N ARG A 285 5.79 21.93 -3.82
CA ARG A 285 6.96 22.10 -2.97
C ARG A 285 6.67 21.89 -1.50
N ALA A 286 5.52 22.36 -1.00
CA ALA A 286 5.13 22.12 0.39
C ALA A 286 4.98 20.62 0.69
N LEU A 287 4.34 19.85 -0.20
CA LEU A 287 4.26 18.38 -0.08
C LEU A 287 5.65 17.72 -0.12
N ALA A 288 6.54 18.19 -1.01
CA ALA A 288 7.90 17.65 -1.12
C ALA A 288 8.75 17.93 0.12
N GLU A 289 8.64 19.13 0.71
CA GLU A 289 9.31 19.48 1.96
C GLU A 289 8.83 18.61 3.13
N ALA A 290 7.51 18.47 3.27
CA ALA A 290 6.90 17.60 4.27
C ALA A 290 7.39 16.15 4.14
N LEU A 291 7.41 15.65 2.90
CA LEU A 291 7.84 14.27 2.61
C LEU A 291 9.33 14.06 2.92
N THR A 292 10.19 15.05 2.60
CA THR A 292 11.62 14.99 2.94
C THR A 292 11.82 14.88 4.46
N GLY A 293 10.98 15.54 5.26
CA GLY A 293 10.99 15.45 6.72
C GLY A 293 10.63 14.07 7.28
N GLN A 294 10.10 13.15 6.46
CA GLN A 294 9.76 11.79 6.85
C GLN A 294 10.81 10.75 6.44
N GLN A 295 11.90 11.16 5.80
CA GLN A 295 12.96 10.24 5.39
C GLN A 295 13.64 9.60 6.61
N ASN A 296 13.69 8.28 6.63
CA ASN A 296 14.33 7.52 7.69
C ASN A 296 15.88 7.59 7.60
N PRO A 297 16.60 7.34 8.71
CA PRO A 297 18.06 7.35 8.73
C PRO A 297 18.76 6.42 7.73
N ASP A 298 18.08 5.37 7.28
CA ASP A 298 18.57 4.45 6.25
C ASP A 298 18.43 4.98 4.81
N GLY A 299 17.86 6.17 4.66
CA GLY A 299 17.63 6.85 3.39
C GLY A 299 16.31 6.50 2.69
N GLY A 300 15.55 5.54 3.23
CA GLY A 300 14.23 5.17 2.71
C GLY A 300 13.08 5.90 3.39
N TRP A 301 11.86 5.53 3.02
CA TRP A 301 10.61 5.97 3.65
C TRP A 301 9.74 4.77 3.98
N GLY A 302 8.95 4.88 5.05
CA GLY A 302 7.84 3.98 5.34
C GLY A 302 6.50 4.60 4.92
N PHE A 303 5.44 3.82 4.94
CA PHE A 303 4.13 4.18 4.39
C PHE A 303 3.40 5.32 5.12
N ASP A 304 3.70 5.54 6.41
CA ASP A 304 3.00 6.53 7.24
C ASP A 304 3.96 7.34 8.11
N ARG A 305 3.47 8.41 8.70
CA ARG A 305 4.22 9.31 9.59
C ARG A 305 4.87 8.56 10.75
N GLY A 306 6.17 8.79 10.96
CA GLY A 306 6.92 8.20 12.06
C GLY A 306 7.12 6.68 11.97
N VAL A 307 6.77 6.06 10.86
CA VAL A 307 7.07 4.65 10.61
C VAL A 307 8.56 4.49 10.34
N GLY A 308 9.29 4.01 11.33
CA GLY A 308 10.75 3.87 11.29
C GLY A 308 11.26 2.64 10.52
N GLN A 309 10.41 1.92 9.82
CA GLN A 309 10.78 0.86 8.90
C GLN A 309 10.50 1.31 7.46
N SER A 310 11.58 1.51 6.71
CA SER A 310 11.49 1.84 5.28
C SER A 310 11.13 0.63 4.45
N ASP A 311 10.49 0.88 3.32
CA ASP A 311 10.23 -0.14 2.30
C ASP A 311 10.53 0.38 0.88
N VAL A 312 10.56 -0.55 -0.06
CA VAL A 312 10.95 -0.26 -1.45
C VAL A 312 9.86 0.50 -2.19
N ASP A 313 8.58 0.20 -1.94
CA ASP A 313 7.46 0.81 -2.67
C ASP A 313 7.34 2.30 -2.31
N ASP A 314 7.27 2.59 -1.01
CA ASP A 314 7.17 3.97 -0.51
C ASP A 314 8.39 4.80 -0.90
N THR A 315 9.59 4.22 -0.74
CA THR A 315 10.84 4.89 -1.14
C THR A 315 10.87 5.19 -2.63
N ALA A 316 10.41 4.27 -3.48
CA ALA A 316 10.40 4.49 -4.94
C ALA A 316 9.50 5.67 -5.32
N TYR A 317 8.26 5.73 -4.81
CA TYR A 317 7.36 6.84 -5.10
C TYR A 317 7.84 8.17 -4.50
N CYS A 318 8.46 8.16 -3.31
CA CYS A 318 9.06 9.35 -2.73
C CYS A 318 10.19 9.89 -3.62
N VAL A 319 11.10 9.02 -4.07
CA VAL A 319 12.19 9.39 -5.00
C VAL A 319 11.64 9.98 -6.30
N GLU A 320 10.62 9.34 -6.90
CA GLU A 320 10.01 9.82 -8.13
C GLU A 320 9.38 11.22 -7.96
N PHE A 321 8.61 11.42 -6.88
CA PHE A 321 7.97 12.71 -6.63
C PHE A 321 8.96 13.83 -6.32
N LEU A 322 9.92 13.59 -5.42
CA LEU A 322 10.93 14.59 -5.06
C LEU A 322 11.78 15.01 -6.27
N ARG A 323 12.17 14.07 -7.10
CA ARG A 323 12.89 14.33 -8.37
C ARG A 323 12.05 15.16 -9.34
N ALA A 324 10.77 14.86 -9.46
CA ALA A 324 9.87 15.53 -10.39
C ALA A 324 9.58 17.00 -10.03
N VAL A 325 9.60 17.33 -8.73
CA VAL A 325 9.12 18.65 -8.25
C VAL A 325 10.26 19.64 -8.01
N ALA A 326 11.37 19.20 -7.42
CA ALA A 326 12.48 20.09 -7.08
C ALA A 326 13.80 19.31 -6.95
N PRO A 327 14.36 18.76 -8.05
CA PRO A 327 15.54 17.90 -8.02
C PRO A 327 16.75 18.57 -7.36
N GLU A 328 16.99 19.86 -7.63
CA GLU A 328 18.11 20.61 -7.03
C GLU A 328 18.00 20.74 -5.51
N ARG A 329 16.79 20.89 -4.99
CA ARG A 329 16.54 21.08 -3.56
C ARG A 329 16.56 19.79 -2.77
N HIS A 330 16.08 18.71 -3.38
CA HIS A 330 15.91 17.41 -2.72
C HIS A 330 16.93 16.36 -3.17
N GLY A 331 17.93 16.72 -3.97
CA GLY A 331 18.91 15.79 -4.56
C GLY A 331 19.64 14.91 -3.54
N VAL A 332 19.93 15.42 -2.34
CA VAL A 332 20.56 14.62 -1.26
C VAL A 332 19.62 13.52 -0.78
N GLY A 333 18.33 13.84 -0.54
CA GLY A 333 17.30 12.89 -0.15
C GLY A 333 17.02 11.86 -1.25
N VAL A 334 16.91 12.31 -2.50
CA VAL A 334 16.75 11.44 -3.68
C VAL A 334 17.92 10.45 -3.77
N ALA A 335 19.17 10.92 -3.70
CA ALA A 335 20.34 10.04 -3.76
C ALA A 335 20.42 9.06 -2.56
N ALA A 336 19.94 9.46 -1.38
CA ALA A 336 19.83 8.53 -0.24
C ALA A 336 18.78 7.45 -0.49
N GLY A 337 17.62 7.82 -1.03
CA GLY A 337 16.57 6.86 -1.44
C GLY A 337 17.04 5.89 -2.52
N GLU A 338 17.73 6.37 -3.53
CA GLU A 338 18.33 5.51 -4.56
C GLU A 338 19.32 4.49 -3.99
N ARG A 339 20.19 4.93 -3.07
CA ARG A 339 21.12 4.00 -2.37
C ARG A 339 20.35 2.97 -1.55
N TYR A 340 19.29 3.38 -0.86
CA TYR A 340 18.41 2.44 -0.15
C TYR A 340 17.84 1.40 -1.11
N LEU A 341 17.23 1.82 -2.22
CA LEU A 341 16.67 0.91 -3.22
C LEU A 341 17.74 -0.08 -3.73
N LEU A 342 18.89 0.42 -4.18
CA LEU A 342 19.98 -0.44 -4.69
C LEU A 342 20.45 -1.46 -3.65
N ALA A 343 20.52 -1.09 -2.36
CA ALA A 343 20.88 -1.99 -1.28
C ALA A 343 19.85 -3.12 -1.06
N ARG A 344 18.60 -2.95 -1.48
CA ARG A 344 17.51 -3.94 -1.35
C ARG A 344 17.44 -4.91 -2.53
N GLN A 345 18.06 -4.63 -3.67
CA GLN A 345 17.97 -5.50 -4.83
C GLN A 345 18.45 -6.91 -4.53
N GLY A 346 17.63 -7.90 -4.84
CA GLY A 346 17.91 -9.32 -4.69
C GLY A 346 18.92 -9.86 -5.73
N VAL A 347 19.48 -11.02 -5.47
CA VAL A 347 20.39 -11.71 -6.40
C VAL A 347 19.68 -12.15 -7.69
N ASP A 348 18.35 -12.28 -7.65
CA ASP A 348 17.47 -12.56 -8.79
C ASP A 348 17.20 -11.32 -9.65
N GLY A 349 17.71 -10.16 -9.26
CA GLY A 349 17.52 -8.86 -9.91
C GLY A 349 16.23 -8.16 -9.54
N GLY A 350 15.30 -8.81 -8.83
CA GLY A 350 14.08 -8.22 -8.33
C GLY A 350 14.28 -7.45 -7.01
N PHE A 351 13.20 -6.89 -6.50
CA PHE A 351 13.18 -6.16 -5.23
C PHE A 351 12.09 -6.72 -4.31
N PRO A 352 12.43 -7.10 -3.07
CA PRO A 352 11.45 -7.39 -2.03
C PRO A 352 10.88 -6.08 -1.49
N THR A 353 9.74 -6.14 -0.80
CA THR A 353 9.16 -4.94 -0.17
C THR A 353 10.06 -4.40 0.94
N PHE A 354 10.53 -5.23 1.86
CA PHE A 354 11.26 -4.77 3.05
C PHE A 354 12.71 -5.22 3.09
N GLU A 355 12.97 -6.49 3.33
CA GLU A 355 14.31 -6.99 3.66
C GLU A 355 14.96 -7.75 2.51
N ARG A 356 16.21 -7.39 2.20
CA ARG A 356 17.01 -8.11 1.22
C ARG A 356 17.15 -9.58 1.63
N GLY A 357 16.94 -10.48 0.67
CA GLY A 357 16.98 -11.92 0.91
C GLY A 357 15.60 -12.55 1.13
N THR A 358 14.55 -11.75 1.30
CA THR A 358 13.18 -12.23 1.16
C THR A 358 12.77 -12.29 -0.32
N ALA A 359 11.64 -12.90 -0.63
CA ALA A 359 11.17 -13.05 -2.01
C ALA A 359 10.96 -11.69 -2.68
N SER A 360 11.52 -11.51 -3.87
CA SER A 360 11.27 -10.34 -4.72
C SER A 360 9.85 -10.38 -5.28
N GLU A 361 9.23 -9.20 -5.40
CA GLU A 361 7.83 -9.02 -5.83
C GLU A 361 7.77 -8.19 -7.12
N VAL A 362 6.89 -8.57 -8.05
CA VAL A 362 6.81 -7.94 -9.38
C VAL A 362 6.42 -6.47 -9.30
N ALA A 363 5.36 -6.14 -8.55
CA ALA A 363 4.86 -4.77 -8.44
C ALA A 363 5.88 -3.84 -7.76
N ILE A 364 6.57 -4.34 -6.73
CA ILE A 364 7.63 -3.63 -6.00
C ILE A 364 8.86 -3.42 -6.88
N THR A 365 9.27 -4.47 -7.61
CA THR A 365 10.38 -4.37 -8.57
C THR A 365 10.07 -3.33 -9.66
N ALA A 366 8.83 -3.30 -10.15
CA ALA A 366 8.42 -2.32 -11.15
C ALA A 366 8.50 -0.87 -10.63
N ALA A 367 8.10 -0.61 -9.37
CA ALA A 367 8.24 0.70 -8.73
C ALA A 367 9.72 1.11 -8.62
N ALA A 368 10.58 0.21 -8.10
CA ALA A 368 12.01 0.47 -8.00
C ALA A 368 12.66 0.75 -9.38
N VAL A 369 12.28 0.01 -10.42
CA VAL A 369 12.73 0.25 -11.81
C VAL A 369 12.35 1.65 -12.27
N ASN A 370 11.11 2.12 -12.03
CA ASN A 370 10.66 3.46 -12.41
C ASN A 370 11.48 4.55 -11.69
N ALA A 371 11.70 4.39 -10.39
CA ALA A 371 12.46 5.34 -9.59
C ALA A 371 13.94 5.43 -10.00
N LEU A 372 14.55 4.30 -10.39
CA LEU A 372 15.98 4.22 -10.73
C LEU A 372 16.29 4.49 -12.22
N ALA A 373 15.31 4.31 -13.12
CA ALA A 373 15.52 4.40 -14.56
C ALA A 373 16.08 5.74 -15.08
N PRO A 374 15.71 6.92 -14.51
CA PRO A 374 16.25 8.20 -14.97
C PRO A 374 17.77 8.33 -14.81
N GLU A 375 18.37 7.69 -13.80
CA GLU A 375 19.79 7.81 -13.50
C GLU A 375 20.65 6.82 -14.32
N PRO A 376 21.54 7.30 -15.21
CA PRO A 376 22.39 6.42 -16.04
C PRO A 376 23.28 5.48 -15.24
N ALA A 377 23.72 5.85 -14.05
CA ALA A 377 24.55 5.01 -13.19
C ALA A 377 23.84 3.73 -12.72
N HIS A 378 22.50 3.72 -12.72
CA HIS A 378 21.69 2.60 -12.24
C HIS A 378 21.24 1.62 -13.34
N ARG A 379 21.67 1.81 -14.59
CA ARG A 379 21.22 1.00 -15.75
C ARG A 379 21.35 -0.51 -15.57
N ALA A 380 22.41 -0.96 -14.90
CA ALA A 380 22.61 -2.39 -14.65
C ALA A 380 21.53 -2.95 -13.71
N ALA A 381 21.22 -2.23 -12.63
CA ALA A 381 20.17 -2.61 -11.67
C ALA A 381 18.78 -2.57 -12.33
N VAL A 382 18.48 -1.50 -13.08
CA VAL A 382 17.24 -1.35 -13.85
C VAL A 382 17.05 -2.50 -14.83
N ALA A 383 18.09 -2.85 -15.61
CA ALA A 383 18.03 -3.96 -16.55
C ALA A 383 17.83 -5.31 -15.86
N ALA A 384 18.43 -5.52 -14.68
CA ALA A 384 18.21 -6.72 -13.87
C ALA A 384 16.75 -6.81 -13.39
N GLY A 385 16.18 -5.70 -12.86
CA GLY A 385 14.78 -5.62 -12.45
C GLY A 385 13.81 -5.89 -13.61
N VAL A 386 14.07 -5.32 -14.77
CA VAL A 386 13.26 -5.56 -15.98
C VAL A 386 13.32 -7.02 -16.43
N ARG A 387 14.48 -7.68 -16.36
CA ARG A 387 14.58 -9.12 -16.65
C ARG A 387 13.76 -9.94 -15.65
N PHE A 388 13.85 -9.62 -14.36
CA PHE A 388 13.04 -10.27 -13.32
C PHE A 388 11.54 -10.15 -13.62
N VAL A 389 11.03 -8.93 -13.82
CA VAL A 389 9.61 -8.68 -14.14
C VAL A 389 9.19 -9.42 -15.40
N THR A 390 10.01 -9.35 -16.48
CA THR A 390 9.71 -10.02 -17.75
C THR A 390 9.59 -11.54 -17.59
N ALA A 391 10.45 -12.15 -16.78
CA ALA A 391 10.48 -13.59 -16.53
C ALA A 391 9.30 -14.10 -15.66
N ARG A 392 8.71 -13.22 -14.84
CA ARG A 392 7.61 -13.56 -13.95
C ARG A 392 6.23 -13.42 -14.59
N GLN A 393 6.14 -12.93 -15.83
CA GLN A 393 4.87 -12.80 -16.52
C GLN A 393 4.31 -14.17 -16.89
N GLU A 394 3.08 -14.46 -16.46
CA GLU A 394 2.36 -15.68 -16.85
C GLU A 394 2.06 -15.72 -18.35
N ALA A 395 1.85 -16.90 -18.91
CA ALA A 395 1.58 -17.06 -20.33
C ALA A 395 0.33 -16.29 -20.81
N ALA A 396 -0.72 -16.21 -19.97
CA ALA A 396 -1.93 -15.46 -20.24
C ALA A 396 -1.80 -13.94 -20.04
N GLY A 397 -0.60 -13.45 -19.64
CA GLY A 397 -0.29 -12.04 -19.53
C GLY A 397 -0.30 -11.44 -18.12
N PRO A 398 -1.02 -11.98 -17.11
CA PRO A 398 -1.00 -11.41 -15.76
C PRO A 398 0.31 -11.66 -15.02
N TYR A 399 0.37 -11.11 -13.81
CA TYR A 399 1.45 -11.29 -12.85
C TYR A 399 0.87 -11.69 -11.49
N GLU A 400 1.73 -12.13 -10.58
CA GLU A 400 1.36 -12.35 -9.18
C GLU A 400 0.76 -11.07 -8.57
N ARG A 401 -0.27 -11.25 -7.74
CA ARG A 401 -0.83 -10.16 -6.93
C ARG A 401 -0.08 -10.08 -5.62
N SER A 402 0.40 -8.89 -5.26
CA SER A 402 1.18 -8.65 -4.06
C SER A 402 0.36 -7.94 -2.97
N TRP A 403 0.59 -6.67 -2.72
CA TRP A 403 -0.10 -5.86 -1.71
C TRP A 403 -1.48 -5.38 -2.17
N SER A 404 -1.82 -5.56 -3.43
CA SER A 404 -3.14 -5.29 -4.00
C SER A 404 -3.82 -6.60 -4.39
N LEU A 405 -5.13 -6.68 -4.15
CA LEU A 405 -5.97 -7.78 -4.62
C LEU A 405 -6.28 -7.69 -6.12
N ASN A 406 -5.88 -6.59 -6.73
CA ASN A 406 -6.23 -6.20 -8.08
C ASN A 406 -5.17 -6.64 -9.10
N GLU A 407 -5.59 -7.40 -10.12
CA GLU A 407 -4.70 -7.82 -11.21
C GLU A 407 -4.14 -6.62 -11.98
N SER A 408 -4.95 -5.57 -12.19
CA SER A 408 -4.54 -4.37 -12.93
C SER A 408 -3.42 -3.60 -12.23
N ASN A 409 -3.22 -3.76 -10.90
CA ASN A 409 -2.13 -3.09 -10.17
C ASN A 409 -0.75 -3.52 -10.66
N ALA A 410 -0.47 -4.81 -10.69
CA ALA A 410 0.81 -5.31 -11.20
C ALA A 410 0.97 -5.01 -12.71
N LEU A 411 -0.13 -5.10 -13.48
CA LEU A 411 -0.10 -4.84 -14.92
C LEU A 411 0.28 -3.40 -15.24
N PHE A 412 -0.32 -2.37 -14.60
CA PHE A 412 0.05 -0.99 -14.92
C PHE A 412 1.47 -0.66 -14.48
N ARG A 413 1.89 -1.10 -13.29
CA ARG A 413 3.25 -0.87 -12.78
C ARG A 413 4.30 -1.45 -13.71
N THR A 414 4.08 -2.68 -14.18
CA THR A 414 5.02 -3.33 -15.11
C THR A 414 5.03 -2.69 -16.50
N VAL A 415 3.88 -2.22 -17.01
CA VAL A 415 3.83 -1.43 -18.25
C VAL A 415 4.66 -0.16 -18.12
N LEU A 416 4.54 0.57 -17.01
CA LEU A 416 5.34 1.78 -16.75
C LEU A 416 6.84 1.45 -16.66
N ALA A 417 7.21 0.39 -15.93
CA ALA A 417 8.60 -0.04 -15.81
C ALA A 417 9.23 -0.42 -17.14
N HIS A 418 8.48 -1.14 -17.99
CA HIS A 418 8.93 -1.45 -19.34
C HIS A 418 9.07 -0.20 -20.21
N ASP A 419 8.10 0.75 -20.15
CA ASP A 419 8.16 2.02 -20.86
C ASP A 419 9.39 2.84 -20.43
N SER A 420 9.61 2.97 -19.12
CA SER A 420 10.78 3.67 -18.55
C SER A 420 12.09 3.05 -19.04
N PHE A 421 12.22 1.72 -18.97
CA PHE A 421 13.41 1.03 -19.45
C PHE A 421 13.63 1.21 -20.96
N LEU A 422 12.59 1.03 -21.78
CA LEU A 422 12.67 1.16 -23.24
C LEU A 422 13.02 2.58 -23.67
N SER A 423 12.63 3.60 -22.90
CA SER A 423 12.98 5.00 -23.19
C SER A 423 14.45 5.30 -22.95
N VAL A 424 15.07 4.70 -21.93
CA VAL A 424 16.45 4.98 -21.52
C VAL A 424 17.48 3.98 -22.08
N ALA A 425 17.04 2.78 -22.51
CA ALA A 425 17.91 1.70 -22.98
C ALA A 425 17.32 0.91 -24.16
N PRO A 426 16.89 1.57 -25.26
CA PRO A 426 16.20 0.89 -26.37
C PRO A 426 17.07 -0.16 -27.09
N GLY A 427 18.39 0.00 -27.08
CA GLY A 427 19.36 -0.94 -27.67
C GLY A 427 19.82 -2.06 -26.75
N HIS A 428 19.33 -2.13 -25.51
CA HIS A 428 19.76 -3.16 -24.55
C HIS A 428 19.24 -4.55 -24.95
N PRO A 429 19.98 -5.65 -24.75
CA PRO A 429 19.52 -7.01 -25.10
C PRO A 429 18.18 -7.43 -24.51
N ALA A 430 17.81 -6.88 -23.34
CA ALA A 430 16.51 -7.13 -22.71
C ALA A 430 15.34 -6.35 -23.35
N ALA A 431 15.60 -5.36 -24.22
CA ALA A 431 14.56 -4.45 -24.73
C ALA A 431 13.46 -5.19 -25.52
N ALA A 432 13.84 -6.13 -26.38
CA ALA A 432 12.86 -6.91 -27.14
C ALA A 432 11.94 -7.76 -26.23
N GLY A 433 12.50 -8.33 -25.15
CA GLY A 433 11.74 -9.06 -24.14
C GLY A 433 10.76 -8.16 -23.38
N ALA A 434 11.25 -7.01 -22.93
CA ALA A 434 10.45 -5.98 -22.25
C ALA A 434 9.29 -5.49 -23.12
N ALA A 435 9.53 -5.20 -24.40
CA ALA A 435 8.50 -4.77 -25.34
C ALA A 435 7.40 -5.84 -25.53
N ARG A 436 7.77 -7.11 -25.65
CA ARG A 436 6.80 -8.22 -25.74
C ARG A 436 6.00 -8.39 -24.44
N ALA A 437 6.66 -8.32 -23.29
CA ALA A 437 5.99 -8.44 -22.00
C ALA A 437 4.98 -7.29 -21.79
N ARG A 438 5.38 -6.06 -22.11
CA ARG A 438 4.50 -4.89 -22.13
C ARG A 438 3.27 -5.10 -23.01
N ALA A 439 3.50 -5.57 -24.25
CA ALA A 439 2.40 -5.81 -25.20
C ALA A 439 1.41 -6.86 -24.66
N ARG A 440 1.88 -7.96 -24.05
CA ARG A 440 1.01 -8.97 -23.43
C ARG A 440 0.22 -8.41 -22.24
N ALA A 441 0.84 -7.59 -21.39
CA ALA A 441 0.17 -6.95 -20.26
C ALA A 441 -0.99 -6.04 -20.74
N VAL A 442 -0.75 -5.22 -21.76
CA VAL A 442 -1.78 -4.38 -22.38
C VAL A 442 -2.87 -5.22 -23.05
N ALA A 443 -2.50 -6.26 -23.80
CA ALA A 443 -3.47 -7.15 -24.43
C ALA A 443 -4.39 -7.82 -23.39
N ARG A 444 -3.83 -8.24 -22.24
CA ARG A 444 -4.62 -8.76 -21.11
C ARG A 444 -5.63 -7.74 -20.61
N LEU A 445 -5.22 -6.49 -20.34
CA LEU A 445 -6.12 -5.42 -19.92
C LEU A 445 -7.23 -5.16 -20.93
N LEU A 446 -6.90 -5.09 -22.23
CA LEU A 446 -7.90 -4.87 -23.27
C LEU A 446 -8.91 -6.03 -23.37
N ALA A 447 -8.46 -7.27 -23.20
CA ALA A 447 -9.29 -8.46 -23.25
C ALA A 447 -10.23 -8.60 -22.04
N THR A 448 -9.87 -7.99 -20.89
CA THR A 448 -10.61 -8.11 -19.61
C THR A 448 -11.42 -6.86 -19.26
N GLN A 449 -11.53 -5.88 -20.17
CA GLN A 449 -12.40 -4.72 -19.97
C GLN A 449 -13.86 -5.15 -19.96
N ASN A 450 -14.59 -4.82 -18.90
CA ASN A 450 -16.00 -5.12 -18.76
C ASN A 450 -16.86 -4.32 -19.77
N PRO A 451 -18.10 -4.79 -20.09
CA PRO A 451 -18.99 -4.10 -21.03
C PRO A 451 -19.32 -2.65 -20.64
N ASP A 452 -19.33 -2.32 -19.33
CA ASP A 452 -19.55 -0.96 -18.81
C ASP A 452 -18.32 -0.04 -18.96
N GLY A 453 -17.22 -0.57 -19.51
CA GLY A 453 -15.97 0.15 -19.77
C GLY A 453 -14.98 0.19 -18.62
N GLY A 454 -15.31 -0.37 -17.47
CA GLY A 454 -14.42 -0.49 -16.30
C GLY A 454 -13.70 -1.83 -16.21
N TRP A 455 -13.00 -2.01 -15.07
CA TRP A 455 -12.38 -3.27 -14.63
C TRP A 455 -12.71 -3.52 -13.18
N GLY A 456 -12.80 -4.79 -12.79
CA GLY A 456 -12.83 -5.24 -11.40
C GLY A 456 -11.49 -5.76 -10.93
N HIS A 457 -11.41 -6.33 -9.71
CA HIS A 457 -10.17 -6.85 -9.13
C HIS A 457 -9.56 -7.99 -9.98
N VAL A 458 -10.40 -8.86 -10.49
CA VAL A 458 -10.04 -9.92 -11.43
C VAL A 458 -11.03 -9.92 -12.59
N PRO A 459 -10.73 -10.61 -13.71
CA PRO A 459 -11.67 -10.69 -14.83
C PRO A 459 -13.05 -11.17 -14.41
N ALA A 460 -14.07 -10.53 -14.94
CA ALA A 460 -15.49 -10.76 -14.66
C ALA A 460 -16.01 -10.26 -13.28
N ASP A 461 -15.15 -9.77 -12.40
CA ASP A 461 -15.62 -9.04 -11.22
C ASP A 461 -16.33 -7.74 -11.66
N PRO A 462 -17.30 -7.25 -10.86
CA PRO A 462 -17.90 -5.94 -11.08
C PRO A 462 -16.84 -4.83 -11.15
N SER A 463 -17.01 -3.90 -12.09
CA SER A 463 -16.09 -2.78 -12.23
C SER A 463 -16.10 -1.86 -11.03
N ASP A 464 -14.92 -1.39 -10.63
CA ASP A 464 -14.75 -0.39 -9.58
C ASP A 464 -13.76 0.71 -10.00
N PRO A 465 -13.81 1.91 -9.38
CA PRO A 465 -12.98 3.04 -9.76
C PRO A 465 -11.48 2.80 -9.67
N ILE A 466 -10.96 2.13 -8.62
CA ILE A 466 -9.52 1.95 -8.45
C ILE A 466 -8.96 0.95 -9.47
N SER A 467 -9.66 -0.16 -9.71
CA SER A 467 -9.30 -1.16 -10.74
C SER A 467 -9.29 -0.53 -12.13
N THR A 468 -10.32 0.28 -12.42
CA THR A 468 -10.45 1.01 -13.68
C THR A 468 -9.34 2.04 -13.85
N ALA A 469 -8.96 2.75 -12.78
CA ALA A 469 -7.88 3.73 -12.81
C ALA A 469 -6.52 3.07 -13.10
N TYR A 470 -6.21 1.97 -12.44
CA TYR A 470 -4.98 1.20 -12.70
C TYR A 470 -4.90 0.74 -14.15
N ALA A 471 -5.95 0.12 -14.67
CA ALA A 471 -5.99 -0.30 -16.06
C ALA A 471 -5.86 0.89 -17.04
N LEU A 472 -6.52 2.01 -16.73
CA LEU A 472 -6.49 3.22 -17.54
C LEU A 472 -5.09 3.80 -17.69
N ILE A 473 -4.25 3.78 -16.63
CA ILE A 473 -2.85 4.25 -16.68
C ILE A 473 -2.08 3.52 -17.79
N ALA A 474 -2.20 2.20 -17.89
CA ALA A 474 -1.50 1.40 -18.91
C ALA A 474 -2.13 1.54 -20.30
N VAL A 475 -3.46 1.45 -20.39
CA VAL A 475 -4.20 1.44 -21.65
C VAL A 475 -4.14 2.79 -22.36
N ALA A 476 -4.23 3.91 -21.64
CA ALA A 476 -4.19 5.25 -22.22
C ALA A 476 -2.86 5.59 -22.90
N ARG A 477 -1.78 4.88 -22.56
CA ARG A 477 -0.44 5.04 -23.15
C ARG A 477 -0.22 4.20 -24.41
N THR A 478 -1.22 3.43 -24.82
CA THR A 478 -1.07 2.45 -25.89
C THR A 478 -1.72 2.95 -27.18
N PRO A 479 -0.95 3.12 -28.26
CA PRO A 479 -1.51 3.39 -29.59
C PRO A 479 -2.58 2.35 -29.96
N GLY A 480 -3.71 2.79 -30.53
CA GLY A 480 -4.80 1.90 -30.90
C GLY A 480 -5.81 1.58 -29.79
N ALA A 481 -5.52 1.86 -28.52
CA ALA A 481 -6.43 1.58 -27.40
C ALA A 481 -7.45 2.70 -27.09
N ARG A 482 -7.63 3.67 -28.00
CA ARG A 482 -8.50 4.85 -27.78
C ARG A 482 -9.93 4.53 -27.39
N ALA A 483 -10.54 3.52 -28.03
CA ALA A 483 -11.91 3.13 -27.72
C ALA A 483 -12.05 2.60 -26.29
N ALA A 484 -11.10 1.76 -25.84
CA ALA A 484 -11.05 1.25 -24.47
C ALA A 484 -10.81 2.39 -23.47
N THR A 485 -9.86 3.29 -23.76
CA THR A 485 -9.59 4.49 -22.95
C THR A 485 -10.84 5.37 -22.81
N ALA A 486 -11.57 5.62 -23.90
CA ALA A 486 -12.77 6.45 -23.87
C ALA A 486 -13.91 5.81 -23.04
N ARG A 487 -14.06 4.47 -23.10
CA ARG A 487 -15.03 3.76 -22.25
C ARG A 487 -14.66 3.86 -20.78
N ALA A 488 -13.37 3.66 -20.45
CA ALA A 488 -12.88 3.75 -19.06
C ALA A 488 -13.07 5.16 -18.47
N VAL A 489 -12.73 6.20 -19.24
CA VAL A 489 -12.96 7.59 -18.82
C VAL A 489 -14.44 7.84 -18.56
N ARG A 490 -15.33 7.40 -19.46
CA ARG A 490 -16.78 7.54 -19.28
C ARG A 490 -17.23 6.84 -17.98
N HIS A 491 -16.82 5.59 -17.78
CA HIS A 491 -17.10 4.81 -16.58
C HIS A 491 -16.74 5.57 -15.30
N LEU A 492 -15.53 6.16 -15.25
CA LEU A 492 -15.09 6.95 -14.09
C LEU A 492 -15.91 8.24 -13.95
N LEU A 493 -16.11 9.00 -15.03
CA LEU A 493 -16.87 10.27 -14.98
C LEU A 493 -18.32 10.10 -14.50
N GLU A 494 -18.94 8.96 -14.79
CA GLU A 494 -20.30 8.61 -14.34
C GLU A 494 -20.37 8.25 -12.86
N ARG A 495 -19.24 7.88 -12.25
CA ARG A 495 -19.13 7.45 -10.85
C ARG A 495 -18.51 8.49 -9.93
N GLN A 496 -18.10 9.65 -10.46
CA GLN A 496 -17.63 10.74 -9.62
C GLN A 496 -18.77 11.28 -8.75
N ARG A 497 -18.55 11.28 -7.44
CA ARG A 497 -19.52 11.78 -6.46
C ARG A 497 -19.68 13.30 -6.54
N PRO A 498 -20.78 13.87 -5.99
CA PRO A 498 -20.98 15.32 -5.96
C PRO A 498 -19.84 16.08 -5.28
N ASP A 499 -19.17 15.50 -4.25
CA ASP A 499 -18.01 16.05 -3.57
C ASP A 499 -16.70 15.97 -4.38
N GLY A 500 -16.76 15.40 -5.58
CA GLY A 500 -15.64 15.23 -6.50
C GLY A 500 -14.79 13.98 -6.27
N GLY A 501 -15.02 13.22 -5.20
CA GLY A 501 -14.30 11.99 -4.88
C GLY A 501 -14.92 10.73 -5.49
N PHE A 502 -14.34 9.59 -5.13
CA PHE A 502 -14.79 8.26 -5.56
C PHE A 502 -14.95 7.31 -4.37
N THR A 503 -15.81 6.32 -4.51
CA THR A 503 -15.89 5.16 -3.62
C THR A 503 -15.51 3.92 -4.42
N SER A 504 -14.64 3.09 -3.89
CA SER A 504 -14.19 1.85 -4.52
C SER A 504 -14.21 0.69 -3.53
N ARG A 505 -14.14 -0.53 -4.05
CA ARG A 505 -13.85 -1.69 -3.21
C ARG A 505 -12.43 -1.56 -2.66
N PRO A 506 -12.19 -1.97 -1.39
CA PRO A 506 -10.84 -2.04 -0.85
C PRO A 506 -9.96 -2.98 -1.68
N ASP A 507 -8.81 -2.52 -2.14
CA ASP A 507 -7.89 -3.33 -2.94
C ASP A 507 -6.58 -3.66 -2.23
N GLN A 508 -6.19 -2.87 -1.23
CA GLN A 508 -5.00 -3.13 -0.42
C GLN A 508 -5.21 -4.35 0.47
N ALA A 509 -4.20 -5.21 0.60
CA ALA A 509 -4.31 -6.44 1.39
C ALA A 509 -3.17 -6.61 2.39
N GLY A 510 -3.54 -6.76 3.68
CA GLY A 510 -2.61 -7.05 4.77
C GLY A 510 -3.31 -7.46 6.07
N PRO A 511 -2.94 -8.57 6.69
CA PRO A 511 -2.21 -9.72 6.12
C PRO A 511 -3.02 -10.38 4.99
N ARG A 512 -2.37 -10.65 3.87
CA ARG A 512 -3.08 -11.26 2.71
C ARG A 512 -3.84 -12.54 3.11
N PRO A 513 -5.07 -12.76 2.65
CA PRO A 513 -5.82 -11.98 1.65
C PRO A 513 -6.80 -10.94 2.24
N LEU A 514 -6.72 -10.60 3.53
CA LEU A 514 -7.64 -9.63 4.14
C LEU A 514 -7.44 -8.23 3.57
N ALA A 515 -8.50 -7.67 3.02
CA ALA A 515 -8.48 -6.29 2.53
C ALA A 515 -8.48 -5.28 3.68
N TYR A 516 -7.87 -4.11 3.43
CA TYR A 516 -8.05 -2.89 4.21
C TYR A 516 -8.25 -1.71 3.27
N HIS A 517 -8.82 -0.63 3.76
CA HIS A 517 -9.23 0.49 2.92
C HIS A 517 -8.61 1.81 3.40
N VAL A 518 -8.04 2.54 2.45
CA VAL A 518 -7.57 3.91 2.61
C VAL A 518 -8.26 4.75 1.53
N PRO A 519 -9.38 5.41 1.85
CA PRO A 519 -10.26 6.05 0.85
C PRO A 519 -9.55 7.02 -0.08
N LEU A 520 -8.59 7.80 0.44
CA LEU A 520 -7.87 8.80 -0.35
C LEU A 520 -7.07 8.19 -1.50
N LEU A 521 -6.58 6.96 -1.37
CA LEU A 521 -5.84 6.28 -2.44
C LEU A 521 -6.69 6.03 -3.67
N THR A 522 -8.00 5.83 -3.51
CA THR A 522 -8.92 5.76 -4.65
C THR A 522 -8.89 7.05 -5.48
N ASP A 523 -9.01 8.20 -4.81
CA ASP A 523 -8.99 9.52 -5.44
C ASP A 523 -7.63 9.80 -6.12
N VAL A 524 -6.52 9.44 -5.46
CA VAL A 524 -5.16 9.54 -6.01
C VAL A 524 -5.02 8.73 -7.30
N CYS A 525 -5.40 7.44 -7.25
CA CYS A 525 -5.26 6.55 -8.40
C CYS A 525 -6.15 6.97 -9.58
N VAL A 526 -7.39 7.41 -9.29
CA VAL A 526 -8.29 7.92 -10.32
C VAL A 526 -7.72 9.18 -10.97
N LEU A 527 -7.16 10.12 -10.19
CA LEU A 527 -6.54 11.31 -10.77
C LEU A 527 -5.34 10.96 -11.65
N LEU A 528 -4.47 10.02 -11.22
CA LEU A 528 -3.38 9.50 -12.05
C LEU A 528 -3.90 8.92 -13.36
N GLY A 529 -4.91 8.04 -13.32
CA GLY A 529 -5.50 7.43 -14.50
C GLY A 529 -6.10 8.46 -15.46
N LEU A 530 -6.82 9.44 -14.95
CA LEU A 530 -7.41 10.52 -15.75
C LEU A 530 -6.35 11.46 -16.36
N ASN A 531 -5.21 11.68 -15.66
CA ASN A 531 -4.08 12.43 -16.22
C ASN A 531 -3.49 11.73 -17.45
N HIS A 532 -3.26 10.41 -17.36
CA HIS A 532 -2.80 9.61 -18.51
C HIS A 532 -3.79 9.65 -19.67
N ALA A 533 -5.08 9.57 -19.39
CA ALA A 533 -6.12 9.62 -20.42
C ALA A 533 -6.18 10.98 -21.13
N ARG A 534 -5.88 12.09 -20.45
CA ARG A 534 -5.82 13.43 -21.06
C ARG A 534 -4.62 13.57 -22.00
N GLY A 535 -3.49 12.93 -21.62
CA GLY A 535 -2.24 12.98 -22.37
C GLY A 535 -2.08 11.88 -23.43
N GLY A 536 -3.09 11.05 -23.68
CA GLY A 536 -3.02 9.90 -24.61
C GLY A 536 -2.36 10.20 -25.95
N PRO A 537 -1.76 9.20 -26.66
CA PRO A 537 -0.95 9.42 -27.84
C PRO A 537 -1.73 10.22 -28.90
N ALA A 538 -1.08 11.25 -29.46
CA ALA A 538 -1.61 11.97 -30.62
C ALA A 538 -1.90 10.96 -31.75
N ALA A 539 -2.90 11.27 -32.58
CA ALA A 539 -3.10 10.51 -33.82
C ALA A 539 -1.84 10.59 -34.67
N PRO A 540 -1.47 9.53 -35.40
CA PRO A 540 -0.45 9.64 -36.44
C PRO A 540 -0.83 10.66 -37.46
#